data_922f481ce9611b9c926aad6af41d1cf3
#
_entry.id   922f481ce9611b9c926aad6af41d1cf3
#
_cell.length_a   1.000
_cell.length_b   1.000
_cell.length_c   1.000
_cell.angle_alpha   90.00
_cell.angle_beta   90.00
_cell.angle_gamma   90.00
#
_symmetry.space_group_name_H-M   'P 1'
#
loop_
_entity.id
_entity.type
_entity.pdbx_description
1 polymer ?
#
loop_
_entity_poly.entity_id
_entity_poly.type
_entity_poly.pdbx_seq_one_letter_code
_entity_poly.pdbx_strand_id
1 'polypeptide(L)'
;GEEIVMAGTEDPYYTGTFDGQGHTLSFSWDAGSRNDIAPFKYVKDATIKNLRTQGKITSKGDCLSGMVYGALGSTTLTGCISDVDITGGDGGWYASQAAGMVQVVTSGASVQITDCLVKGSITDNADEDERTMAGFVFSNDGTYTLTRCLYVGTNNAPNYSYTFGTEKGISATFTDCYYLNTCGKAQGDKITEAQLRNGYVAYKLQKGRESQVWGQTLGTDNEPLPTTDATKRVYEVKFVYNGEVKATRYATNGQSIHGGLPTFTAKDLLGTGYNPHHYYAIAFEGGFNGSTTVNTDRTVAVTFNKKDYYE
;
A
#
# COMPACT_ATOMS: atom_id res chain seq x y z
N GLY A 1 2.73 22.43 -24.09
CA GLY A 1 2.61 21.36 -23.12
C GLY A 1 3.85 20.48 -23.15
N GLU A 2 4.09 19.73 -22.12
CA GLU A 2 5.19 18.77 -22.06
C GLU A 2 5.00 17.70 -23.14
N GLU A 3 6.07 17.29 -23.81
CA GLU A 3 6.01 16.21 -24.78
C GLU A 3 5.75 14.87 -24.07
N ILE A 4 4.76 14.09 -24.54
CA ILE A 4 4.46 12.78 -24.00
C ILE A 4 5.35 11.75 -24.66
N VAL A 5 6.31 11.23 -23.90
CA VAL A 5 7.22 10.17 -24.32
C VAL A 5 6.93 8.93 -23.49
N MET A 6 6.54 7.85 -24.12
CA MET A 6 6.22 6.57 -23.49
C MET A 6 7.22 5.50 -23.93
N ALA A 7 7.62 4.62 -23.01
CA ALA A 7 8.49 3.50 -23.31
C ALA A 7 7.70 2.35 -23.96
N GLY A 8 8.24 1.77 -25.04
CA GLY A 8 7.63 0.67 -25.78
C GLY A 8 6.50 1.12 -26.72
N THR A 9 6.40 0.42 -27.83
CA THR A 9 5.33 0.55 -28.83
C THR A 9 4.79 -0.85 -29.15
N GLU A 10 3.83 -0.97 -30.05
CA GLU A 10 3.39 -2.31 -30.49
C GLU A 10 4.49 -3.07 -31.24
N ASP A 11 5.44 -2.36 -31.83
CA ASP A 11 6.64 -2.92 -32.45
C ASP A 11 7.73 -1.81 -32.52
N PRO A 12 8.81 -1.89 -31.72
CA PRO A 12 9.12 -2.92 -30.71
C PRO A 12 8.45 -2.66 -29.34
N TYR A 13 8.07 -3.73 -28.67
CA TYR A 13 7.70 -3.70 -27.25
C TYR A 13 8.92 -3.32 -26.40
N TYR A 14 8.65 -2.72 -25.23
CA TYR A 14 9.68 -2.68 -24.19
C TYR A 14 9.86 -4.09 -23.60
N THR A 15 11.08 -4.61 -23.62
CA THR A 15 11.46 -5.91 -23.07
C THR A 15 12.64 -5.77 -22.12
N GLY A 16 12.85 -6.74 -21.24
CA GLY A 16 13.96 -6.72 -20.29
C GLY A 16 13.63 -6.09 -18.94
N THR A 17 14.65 -5.59 -18.25
CA THR A 17 14.52 -5.09 -16.89
C THR A 17 14.72 -3.58 -16.84
N PHE A 18 13.75 -2.87 -16.28
CA PHE A 18 13.87 -1.48 -15.87
C PHE A 18 13.95 -1.42 -14.34
N ASP A 19 15.11 -1.09 -13.80
CA ASP A 19 15.31 -0.86 -12.38
C ASP A 19 15.38 0.65 -12.09
N GLY A 20 14.34 1.17 -11.48
CA GLY A 20 14.26 2.58 -11.11
C GLY A 20 15.19 2.97 -9.96
N GLN A 21 15.80 1.99 -9.25
CA GLN A 21 16.73 2.20 -8.13
C GLN A 21 16.19 3.16 -7.04
N GLY A 22 14.87 3.20 -6.88
CA GLY A 22 14.19 4.10 -5.96
C GLY A 22 14.01 5.54 -6.47
N HIS A 23 14.42 5.81 -7.71
CA HIS A 23 14.21 7.12 -8.32
C HIS A 23 12.77 7.35 -8.75
N THR A 24 12.42 8.63 -8.91
CA THR A 24 11.10 9.07 -9.32
C THR A 24 11.14 9.58 -10.76
N LEU A 25 10.26 9.02 -11.59
CA LEU A 25 9.93 9.57 -12.90
C LEU A 25 8.74 10.53 -12.73
N SER A 26 8.98 11.82 -12.90
CA SER A 26 7.97 12.87 -12.75
C SER A 26 7.53 13.41 -14.11
N PHE A 27 6.24 13.63 -14.28
CA PHE A 27 5.68 14.15 -15.52
C PHE A 27 4.34 14.87 -15.28
N SER A 28 3.95 15.73 -16.23
CA SER A 28 2.65 16.38 -16.26
C SER A 28 2.14 16.39 -17.71
N TRP A 29 1.32 15.43 -18.04
CA TRP A 29 0.87 15.18 -19.42
C TRP A 29 -0.58 15.59 -19.63
N ASP A 30 -0.78 16.47 -20.61
CA ASP A 30 -2.08 16.73 -21.21
C ASP A 30 -2.13 16.02 -22.56
N ALA A 31 -2.87 14.91 -22.59
CA ALA A 31 -2.95 14.06 -23.78
C ALA A 31 -4.08 14.46 -24.75
N GLY A 32 -4.83 15.53 -24.45
CA GLY A 32 -5.95 15.97 -25.26
C GLY A 32 -7.05 14.90 -25.31
N SER A 33 -7.26 14.29 -26.47
CA SER A 33 -8.22 13.18 -26.67
C SER A 33 -7.53 11.85 -26.98
N ARG A 34 -6.25 11.69 -26.64
CA ARG A 34 -5.50 10.45 -26.92
C ARG A 34 -5.83 9.39 -25.90
N ASN A 35 -5.94 8.16 -26.36
CA ASN A 35 -6.07 6.95 -25.55
C ASN A 35 -4.71 6.33 -25.25
N ASP A 36 -4.70 5.32 -24.39
CA ASP A 36 -3.56 4.43 -24.15
C ASP A 36 -2.33 5.18 -23.61
N ILE A 37 -2.54 5.98 -22.57
CA ILE A 37 -1.51 6.82 -21.97
C ILE A 37 -0.99 6.21 -20.68
N ALA A 38 0.32 5.91 -20.66
CA ALA A 38 1.06 5.47 -19.50
C ALA A 38 2.57 5.67 -19.71
N PRO A 39 3.41 5.76 -18.66
CA PRO A 39 4.86 5.84 -18.83
C PRO A 39 5.47 4.70 -19.66
N PHE A 40 4.97 3.48 -19.48
CA PHE A 40 5.27 2.34 -20.34
C PHE A 40 4.02 2.02 -21.18
N LYS A 41 4.08 2.23 -22.50
CA LYS A 41 2.92 1.99 -23.33
C LYS A 41 2.69 0.49 -23.54
N TYR A 42 3.68 -0.22 -24.06
CA TYR A 42 3.61 -1.68 -24.23
C TYR A 42 4.86 -2.37 -23.71
N VAL A 43 4.67 -3.34 -22.84
CA VAL A 43 5.74 -4.16 -22.29
C VAL A 43 5.50 -5.64 -22.58
N LYS A 44 6.56 -6.40 -22.83
CA LYS A 44 6.48 -7.84 -23.07
C LYS A 44 7.64 -8.57 -22.41
N ASP A 45 7.32 -9.59 -21.60
CA ASP A 45 8.32 -10.36 -20.87
C ASP A 45 9.29 -9.47 -20.10
N ALA A 46 8.74 -8.42 -19.48
CA ALA A 46 9.51 -7.34 -18.87
C ALA A 46 9.45 -7.39 -17.35
N THR A 47 10.47 -6.81 -16.72
CA THR A 47 10.51 -6.55 -15.29
C THR A 47 10.66 -5.05 -15.04
N ILE A 48 9.73 -4.45 -14.30
CA ILE A 48 9.82 -3.08 -13.82
C ILE A 48 9.93 -3.14 -12.31
N LYS A 49 10.98 -2.56 -11.74
CA LYS A 49 11.20 -2.62 -10.29
C LYS A 49 11.75 -1.32 -9.71
N ASN A 50 11.43 -1.09 -8.44
CA ASN A 50 11.97 0.02 -7.64
C ASN A 50 11.79 1.39 -8.32
N LEU A 51 10.70 1.58 -9.06
CA LEU A 51 10.38 2.82 -9.76
C LEU A 51 9.19 3.50 -9.08
N ARG A 52 9.31 4.80 -8.87
CA ARG A 52 8.17 5.67 -8.57
C ARG A 52 7.79 6.47 -9.80
N THR A 53 6.54 6.39 -10.22
CA THR A 53 5.94 7.34 -11.15
C THR A 53 5.17 8.39 -10.34
N GLN A 54 5.30 9.65 -10.71
CA GLN A 54 4.66 10.75 -9.99
C GLN A 54 4.25 11.86 -10.96
N GLY A 55 3.09 12.43 -10.73
CA GLY A 55 2.63 13.58 -11.46
C GLY A 55 1.21 13.47 -11.96
N LYS A 56 0.96 13.85 -13.21
CA LYS A 56 -0.40 14.00 -13.72
C LYS A 56 -0.54 13.49 -15.15
N ILE A 57 -1.66 12.80 -15.39
CA ILE A 57 -2.17 12.47 -16.73
C ILE A 57 -3.56 13.03 -16.85
N THR A 58 -3.80 13.86 -17.86
CA THR A 58 -5.13 14.34 -18.22
C THR A 58 -5.42 13.96 -19.66
N SER A 59 -6.55 13.31 -19.92
CA SER A 59 -7.02 12.99 -21.27
C SER A 59 -8.54 12.93 -21.31
N LYS A 60 -9.12 13.35 -22.41
CA LYS A 60 -10.52 13.10 -22.75
C LYS A 60 -10.73 11.69 -23.36
N GLY A 61 -9.63 11.01 -23.68
CA GLY A 61 -9.63 9.63 -24.15
C GLY A 61 -9.66 8.62 -23.02
N ASP A 62 -9.64 7.36 -23.43
CA ASP A 62 -9.76 6.20 -22.54
C ASP A 62 -8.42 5.53 -22.27
N CYS A 63 -8.43 4.54 -21.36
CA CYS A 63 -7.32 3.63 -21.14
C CYS A 63 -6.06 4.32 -20.60
N LEU A 64 -6.23 4.98 -19.46
CA LEU A 64 -5.15 5.70 -18.78
C LEU A 64 -4.57 4.85 -17.65
N SER A 65 -3.26 4.89 -17.47
CA SER A 65 -2.61 4.18 -16.37
C SER A 65 -1.41 4.90 -15.78
N GLY A 66 -1.22 4.75 -14.49
CA GLY A 66 -0.11 5.37 -13.75
C GLY A 66 1.27 4.77 -14.06
N MET A 67 1.37 3.58 -14.68
CA MET A 67 2.66 2.96 -14.97
C MET A 67 2.71 2.22 -16.31
N VAL A 68 1.83 1.25 -16.57
CA VAL A 68 1.84 0.42 -17.77
C VAL A 68 0.46 0.46 -18.43
N TYR A 69 0.42 0.72 -19.74
CA TYR A 69 -0.81 0.55 -20.49
C TYR A 69 -1.04 -0.93 -20.83
N GLY A 70 -0.23 -1.53 -21.66
CA GLY A 70 -0.41 -2.91 -22.12
C GLY A 70 0.73 -3.84 -21.72
N ALA A 71 0.40 -4.91 -20.99
CA ALA A 71 1.34 -5.95 -20.58
C ALA A 71 1.09 -7.25 -21.32
N LEU A 72 2.13 -7.76 -21.97
CA LEU A 72 2.16 -8.99 -22.73
C LEU A 72 3.14 -10.00 -22.15
N GLY A 73 2.99 -11.26 -22.49
CA GLY A 73 3.88 -12.34 -22.05
C GLY A 73 3.88 -12.48 -20.52
N SER A 74 5.04 -12.69 -19.94
CA SER A 74 5.24 -12.79 -18.49
C SER A 74 5.91 -11.52 -17.97
N THR A 75 5.12 -10.60 -17.41
CA THR A 75 5.59 -9.29 -16.94
C THR A 75 5.50 -9.20 -15.42
N THR A 76 6.53 -8.61 -14.79
CA THR A 76 6.63 -8.45 -13.33
C THR A 76 6.83 -6.99 -12.95
N LEU A 77 6.06 -6.52 -11.97
CA LEU A 77 6.27 -5.24 -11.30
C LEU A 77 6.57 -5.49 -9.82
N THR A 78 7.69 -4.96 -9.31
CA THR A 78 8.11 -5.21 -7.93
C THR A 78 8.66 -3.94 -7.28
N GLY A 79 8.18 -3.63 -6.07
CA GLY A 79 8.68 -2.47 -5.31
C GLY A 79 8.38 -1.12 -5.98
N CYS A 80 7.34 -1.05 -6.80
CA CYS A 80 6.97 0.14 -7.55
C CYS A 80 5.92 0.98 -6.82
N ILE A 81 5.96 2.29 -7.07
CA ILE A 81 4.98 3.25 -6.54
C ILE A 81 4.35 4.00 -7.71
N SER A 82 3.03 3.97 -7.81
CA SER A 82 2.27 4.87 -8.67
C SER A 82 1.63 5.97 -7.84
N ASP A 83 2.15 7.19 -8.01
CA ASP A 83 1.69 8.43 -7.35
C ASP A 83 1.24 9.42 -8.44
N VAL A 84 0.37 8.95 -9.33
CA VAL A 84 -0.07 9.68 -10.51
C VAL A 84 -1.53 10.06 -10.36
N ASP A 85 -1.81 11.35 -10.52
CA ASP A 85 -3.18 11.85 -10.60
C ASP A 85 -3.68 11.71 -12.02
N ILE A 86 -4.64 10.80 -12.21
CA ILE A 86 -5.25 10.51 -13.51
C ILE A 86 -6.60 11.23 -13.57
N THR A 87 -6.79 12.05 -14.61
CA THR A 87 -8.08 12.65 -14.92
C THR A 87 -8.47 12.20 -16.34
N GLY A 88 -9.48 11.36 -16.42
CA GLY A 88 -9.99 10.77 -17.65
C GLY A 88 -11.36 11.27 -18.06
N GLY A 89 -11.77 10.93 -19.26
CA GLY A 89 -13.10 11.02 -19.79
C GLY A 89 -13.73 12.40 -19.89
N ASP A 90 -14.54 12.63 -20.90
CA ASP A 90 -15.53 13.71 -20.96
C ASP A 90 -16.79 13.29 -21.73
N GLY A 91 -17.07 11.99 -21.73
CA GLY A 91 -18.26 11.45 -22.38
C GLY A 91 -18.04 11.17 -23.86
N GLY A 92 -17.27 10.19 -24.19
CA GLY A 92 -17.26 9.53 -25.49
C GLY A 92 -18.30 8.42 -25.57
N TRP A 93 -18.45 7.83 -26.74
CA TRP A 93 -19.37 6.71 -26.98
C TRP A 93 -18.92 5.37 -26.37
N TYR A 94 -17.83 5.34 -25.60
CA TYR A 94 -17.25 4.15 -25.04
C TYR A 94 -17.04 4.32 -23.54
N ALA A 95 -17.16 3.23 -22.81
CA ALA A 95 -16.88 3.20 -21.37
C ALA A 95 -15.45 3.67 -21.09
N SER A 96 -15.33 4.74 -20.34
CA SER A 96 -14.04 5.27 -19.93
C SER A 96 -13.38 4.35 -18.91
N GLN A 97 -12.06 4.15 -19.03
CA GLN A 97 -11.31 3.18 -18.25
C GLN A 97 -9.99 3.78 -17.73
N ALA A 98 -9.70 3.53 -16.47
CA ALA A 98 -8.45 3.94 -15.87
C ALA A 98 -7.97 2.93 -14.82
N ALA A 99 -6.66 2.80 -14.69
CA ALA A 99 -6.02 1.96 -13.68
C ALA A 99 -4.86 2.68 -12.98
N GLY A 100 -4.70 2.45 -11.69
CA GLY A 100 -3.60 3.04 -10.94
C GLY A 100 -2.23 2.54 -11.39
N MET A 101 -2.11 1.30 -11.89
CA MET A 101 -0.81 0.72 -12.24
C MET A 101 -0.76 0.05 -13.61
N VAL A 102 -1.68 -0.84 -13.97
CA VAL A 102 -1.68 -1.56 -15.27
C VAL A 102 -3.07 -1.51 -15.89
N GLN A 103 -3.18 -1.04 -17.13
CA GLN A 103 -4.46 -0.89 -17.80
C GLN A 103 -4.93 -2.15 -18.49
N VAL A 104 -4.06 -2.88 -19.18
CA VAL A 104 -4.42 -4.07 -19.94
C VAL A 104 -3.41 -5.19 -19.71
N VAL A 105 -3.91 -6.38 -19.37
CA VAL A 105 -3.16 -7.63 -19.47
C VAL A 105 -3.71 -8.39 -20.68
N THR A 106 -2.92 -8.59 -21.70
CA THR A 106 -3.42 -9.17 -22.95
C THR A 106 -3.75 -10.66 -22.82
N SER A 107 -4.55 -11.18 -23.72
CA SER A 107 -4.90 -12.61 -23.73
C SER A 107 -3.65 -13.50 -23.77
N GLY A 108 -3.60 -14.48 -22.90
CA GLY A 108 -2.46 -15.36 -22.74
C GLY A 108 -1.28 -14.77 -21.96
N ALA A 109 -1.33 -13.50 -21.56
CA ALA A 109 -0.30 -12.89 -20.72
C ALA A 109 -0.53 -13.17 -19.23
N SER A 110 0.55 -13.07 -18.45
CA SER A 110 0.55 -13.19 -17.01
C SER A 110 1.33 -12.04 -16.37
N VAL A 111 0.71 -11.31 -15.45
CA VAL A 111 1.34 -10.20 -14.72
C VAL A 111 1.44 -10.53 -13.23
N GLN A 112 2.62 -10.34 -12.66
CA GLN A 112 2.86 -10.44 -11.22
C GLN A 112 3.22 -9.07 -10.66
N ILE A 113 2.44 -8.61 -9.68
CA ILE A 113 2.67 -7.34 -8.99
C ILE A 113 2.92 -7.64 -7.52
N THR A 114 4.12 -7.30 -7.04
CA THR A 114 4.55 -7.62 -5.68
C THR A 114 5.14 -6.38 -5.01
N ASP A 115 4.77 -6.14 -3.76
CA ASP A 115 5.31 -5.03 -2.97
C ASP A 115 5.16 -3.66 -3.65
N CYS A 116 3.97 -3.40 -4.20
CA CYS A 116 3.69 -2.16 -4.90
C CYS A 116 2.66 -1.30 -4.15
N LEU A 117 2.77 0.01 -4.34
CA LEU A 117 1.90 1.02 -3.75
C LEU A 117 1.23 1.84 -4.84
N VAL A 118 -0.08 2.04 -4.76
CA VAL A 118 -0.81 3.05 -5.53
C VAL A 118 -1.39 4.08 -4.57
N LYS A 119 -1.06 5.36 -4.78
CA LYS A 119 -1.47 6.47 -3.91
C LYS A 119 -1.99 7.71 -4.64
N GLY A 120 -1.88 7.79 -5.93
CA GLY A 120 -2.45 8.87 -6.74
C GLY A 120 -3.98 8.84 -6.78
N SER A 121 -4.56 9.84 -7.42
CA SER A 121 -6.00 9.94 -7.62
C SER A 121 -6.42 9.45 -9.00
N ILE A 122 -7.62 8.85 -9.08
CA ILE A 122 -8.27 8.52 -10.36
C ILE A 122 -9.63 9.23 -10.37
N THR A 123 -9.76 10.21 -11.27
CA THR A 123 -11.02 10.92 -11.49
C THR A 123 -11.41 10.76 -12.95
N ASP A 124 -12.62 10.32 -13.20
CA ASP A 124 -13.17 10.22 -14.54
C ASP A 124 -14.41 11.10 -14.64
N ASN A 125 -14.50 11.87 -15.71
CA ASN A 125 -15.57 12.84 -15.94
C ASN A 125 -16.72 12.28 -16.81
N ALA A 126 -16.58 11.03 -17.28
CA ALA A 126 -17.70 10.34 -17.95
C ALA A 126 -18.86 10.11 -16.95
N ASP A 127 -20.05 9.83 -17.47
CA ASP A 127 -21.20 9.48 -16.65
C ASP A 127 -20.93 8.21 -15.84
N GLU A 128 -21.55 8.07 -14.68
CA GLU A 128 -21.23 7.00 -13.72
C GLU A 128 -21.36 5.60 -14.32
N ASP A 129 -22.33 5.39 -15.20
CA ASP A 129 -22.58 4.13 -15.89
C ASP A 129 -21.65 3.85 -17.09
N GLU A 130 -20.85 4.84 -17.49
CA GLU A 130 -19.90 4.76 -18.61
C GLU A 130 -18.44 4.66 -18.19
N ARG A 131 -18.12 4.78 -16.88
CA ARG A 131 -16.74 4.74 -16.40
C ARG A 131 -16.47 3.51 -15.55
N THR A 132 -15.31 2.88 -15.76
CA THR A 132 -14.83 1.77 -14.93
C THR A 132 -13.37 1.97 -14.57
N MET A 133 -13.05 1.80 -13.30
CA MET A 133 -11.71 2.01 -12.76
C MET A 133 -11.21 0.79 -12.02
N ALA A 134 -9.89 0.71 -11.86
CA ALA A 134 -9.25 -0.20 -10.95
C ALA A 134 -8.12 0.49 -10.21
N GLY A 135 -8.02 0.26 -8.91
CA GLY A 135 -6.93 0.80 -8.10
C GLY A 135 -5.56 0.36 -8.60
N PHE A 136 -5.42 -0.90 -9.02
CA PHE A 136 -4.18 -1.44 -9.59
C PHE A 136 -4.30 -1.88 -11.04
N VAL A 137 -5.14 -2.87 -11.35
CA VAL A 137 -5.18 -3.50 -12.67
C VAL A 137 -6.60 -3.47 -13.24
N PHE A 138 -6.76 -2.84 -14.39
CA PHE A 138 -7.96 -2.98 -15.19
C PHE A 138 -7.64 -3.89 -16.38
N SER A 139 -8.31 -5.04 -16.50
CA SER A 139 -8.14 -5.90 -17.65
C SER A 139 -9.35 -6.81 -17.83
N ASN A 140 -9.66 -7.12 -19.09
CA ASN A 140 -10.71 -8.08 -19.43
C ASN A 140 -10.15 -9.42 -19.90
N ASP A 141 -8.84 -9.57 -19.97
CA ASP A 141 -8.11 -10.73 -20.44
C ASP A 141 -6.88 -11.02 -19.58
N GLY A 142 -6.16 -12.11 -19.90
CA GLY A 142 -4.94 -12.52 -19.24
C GLY A 142 -5.14 -13.01 -17.81
N THR A 143 -4.05 -13.12 -17.07
CA THR A 143 -4.04 -13.50 -15.65
C THR A 143 -3.13 -12.57 -14.88
N TYR A 144 -3.43 -12.31 -13.60
CA TYR A 144 -2.52 -11.53 -12.77
C TYR A 144 -2.65 -11.87 -11.29
N THR A 145 -1.57 -11.62 -10.56
CA THR A 145 -1.50 -11.79 -9.12
C THR A 145 -0.95 -10.52 -8.48
N LEU A 146 -1.56 -10.10 -7.38
CA LEU A 146 -1.06 -9.04 -6.51
C LEU A 146 -0.70 -9.65 -5.16
N THR A 147 0.53 -9.40 -4.70
CA THR A 147 1.02 -9.89 -3.41
C THR A 147 1.63 -8.75 -2.62
N ARG A 148 1.16 -8.55 -1.38
CA ARG A 148 1.66 -7.50 -0.47
C ARG A 148 1.65 -6.12 -1.12
N CYS A 149 0.49 -5.75 -1.66
CA CYS A 149 0.25 -4.46 -2.29
C CYS A 149 -0.62 -3.57 -1.39
N LEU A 150 -0.41 -2.27 -1.50
CA LEU A 150 -1.15 -1.27 -0.73
C LEU A 150 -1.82 -0.26 -1.66
N TYR A 151 -3.13 -0.06 -1.49
CA TYR A 151 -3.90 0.98 -2.16
C TYR A 151 -4.36 2.05 -1.16
N VAL A 152 -3.88 3.27 -1.33
CA VAL A 152 -4.29 4.44 -0.54
C VAL A 152 -4.77 5.60 -1.41
N GLY A 153 -4.95 5.34 -2.71
CA GLY A 153 -5.43 6.33 -3.67
C GLY A 153 -6.83 6.83 -3.38
N THR A 154 -7.19 7.94 -4.02
CA THR A 154 -8.55 8.48 -4.03
C THR A 154 -9.17 8.35 -5.42
N ASN A 155 -10.50 8.32 -5.50
CA ASN A 155 -11.18 8.12 -6.76
C ASN A 155 -12.64 8.55 -6.69
N ASN A 156 -13.29 8.67 -7.84
CA ASN A 156 -14.74 8.82 -7.98
C ASN A 156 -15.38 7.58 -8.64
N ALA A 157 -14.85 6.40 -8.36
CA ALA A 157 -15.24 5.16 -8.98
C ALA A 157 -16.66 4.73 -8.63
N PRO A 158 -17.45 4.23 -9.59
CA PRO A 158 -18.72 3.60 -9.32
C PRO A 158 -18.54 2.25 -8.63
N ASN A 159 -19.59 1.75 -8.00
CA ASN A 159 -19.55 0.53 -7.19
C ASN A 159 -19.14 -0.75 -7.95
N TYR A 160 -19.28 -0.77 -9.27
CA TYR A 160 -18.86 -1.90 -10.12
C TYR A 160 -17.39 -1.83 -10.56
N SER A 161 -16.68 -0.79 -10.19
CA SER A 161 -15.20 -0.70 -10.30
C SER A 161 -14.51 -1.60 -9.28
N TYR A 162 -13.16 -1.64 -9.25
CA TYR A 162 -12.41 -2.61 -8.48
C TYR A 162 -11.27 -1.97 -7.68
N THR A 163 -11.15 -2.30 -6.40
CA THR A 163 -10.10 -1.73 -5.54
C THR A 163 -8.70 -2.19 -5.94
N PHE A 164 -8.52 -3.48 -6.24
CA PHE A 164 -7.25 -3.97 -6.75
C PHE A 164 -7.30 -4.30 -8.24
N GLY A 165 -8.31 -5.02 -8.68
CA GLY A 165 -8.38 -5.30 -10.10
C GLY A 165 -9.62 -6.06 -10.54
N THR A 166 -9.85 -6.05 -11.84
CA THR A 166 -10.97 -6.73 -12.49
C THR A 166 -10.91 -8.24 -12.26
N GLU A 167 -12.05 -8.84 -11.97
CA GLU A 167 -12.16 -10.30 -11.72
C GLU A 167 -13.08 -11.00 -12.74
N LYS A 168 -13.87 -10.25 -13.49
CA LYS A 168 -14.90 -10.83 -14.35
C LYS A 168 -14.29 -11.51 -15.57
N GLY A 169 -14.40 -12.82 -15.63
CA GLY A 169 -13.95 -13.61 -16.78
C GLY A 169 -12.45 -13.89 -16.82
N ILE A 170 -11.68 -13.49 -15.80
CA ILE A 170 -10.25 -13.66 -15.73
C ILE A 170 -9.80 -14.27 -14.40
N SER A 171 -8.57 -14.79 -14.36
CA SER A 171 -7.96 -15.26 -13.12
C SER A 171 -7.16 -14.15 -12.45
N ALA A 172 -7.66 -13.65 -11.33
CA ALA A 172 -7.01 -12.64 -10.50
C ALA A 172 -6.88 -13.16 -9.07
N THR A 173 -5.72 -12.94 -8.43
CA THR A 173 -5.46 -13.36 -7.05
C THR A 173 -4.84 -12.21 -6.26
N PHE A 174 -5.35 -11.97 -5.04
CA PHE A 174 -4.89 -10.94 -4.13
C PHE A 174 -4.47 -11.57 -2.81
N THR A 175 -3.20 -11.44 -2.44
CA THR A 175 -2.63 -12.02 -1.21
C THR A 175 -1.95 -10.94 -0.38
N ASP A 176 -2.32 -10.83 0.90
CA ASP A 176 -1.77 -9.81 1.82
C ASP A 176 -1.87 -8.38 1.24
N CYS A 177 -2.98 -8.07 0.57
CA CYS A 177 -3.24 -6.77 -0.05
C CYS A 177 -4.13 -5.94 0.87
N TYR A 178 -3.72 -4.68 1.11
CA TYR A 178 -4.38 -3.76 2.04
C TYR A 178 -4.87 -2.51 1.32
N TYR A 179 -6.02 -1.98 1.74
CA TYR A 179 -6.55 -0.74 1.17
C TYR A 179 -7.15 0.19 2.25
N LEU A 180 -6.95 1.49 2.05
CA LEU A 180 -7.57 2.53 2.88
C LEU A 180 -8.95 2.90 2.34
N ASN A 181 -9.02 3.24 1.06
CA ASN A 181 -10.24 3.63 0.35
C ASN A 181 -10.60 2.54 -0.68
N THR A 182 -11.88 2.33 -0.91
CA THR A 182 -12.31 1.49 -2.02
C THR A 182 -12.21 2.24 -3.35
N CYS A 183 -11.91 1.50 -4.40
CA CYS A 183 -12.14 1.92 -5.78
C CYS A 183 -13.24 1.00 -6.33
N GLY A 184 -14.51 1.31 -6.04
CA GLY A 184 -15.64 0.41 -6.29
C GLY A 184 -15.69 -0.80 -5.35
N LYS A 185 -15.72 -2.01 -5.92
CA LYS A 185 -15.78 -3.28 -5.16
C LYS A 185 -14.58 -3.42 -4.22
N ALA A 186 -14.85 -3.68 -2.95
CA ALA A 186 -13.82 -3.98 -1.96
C ALA A 186 -13.11 -5.32 -2.27
N GLN A 187 -11.78 -5.32 -2.22
CA GLN A 187 -10.92 -6.47 -2.42
C GLN A 187 -9.74 -6.37 -1.45
N GLY A 188 -9.27 -7.50 -0.89
CA GLY A 188 -8.24 -7.50 0.14
C GLY A 188 -8.72 -7.01 1.51
N ASP A 189 -7.80 -6.59 2.36
CA ASP A 189 -8.06 -6.22 3.75
C ASP A 189 -8.16 -4.70 3.93
N LYS A 190 -9.30 -4.23 4.43
CA LYS A 190 -9.49 -2.82 4.76
C LYS A 190 -8.69 -2.41 5.98
N ILE A 191 -8.00 -1.29 5.88
CA ILE A 191 -7.27 -0.67 6.99
C ILE A 191 -7.88 0.68 7.36
N THR A 192 -7.53 1.16 8.54
CA THR A 192 -7.88 2.49 9.03
C THR A 192 -6.70 3.46 8.86
N GLU A 193 -6.98 4.76 8.87
CA GLU A 193 -5.94 5.81 8.92
C GLU A 193 -4.98 5.60 10.11
N ALA A 194 -5.51 5.21 11.27
CA ALA A 194 -4.69 4.95 12.45
C ALA A 194 -3.72 3.77 12.21
N GLN A 195 -4.18 2.70 11.59
CA GLN A 195 -3.33 1.55 11.25
C GLN A 195 -2.28 1.89 10.20
N LEU A 196 -2.64 2.74 9.23
CA LEU A 196 -1.70 3.22 8.21
C LEU A 196 -0.56 4.03 8.82
N ARG A 197 -0.85 4.88 9.82
CA ARG A 197 0.10 5.83 10.41
C ARG A 197 0.88 5.29 11.59
N ASN A 198 0.37 4.26 12.29
CA ASN A 198 0.98 3.76 13.53
C ASN A 198 2.02 2.66 13.34
N GLY A 199 2.28 2.22 12.11
CA GLY A 199 3.26 1.18 11.77
C GLY A 199 2.67 -0.21 11.58
N TYR A 200 1.39 -0.43 11.88
CA TYR A 200 0.74 -1.73 11.70
C TYR A 200 0.87 -2.26 10.28
N VAL A 201 0.53 -1.42 9.28
CA VAL A 201 0.57 -1.83 7.87
C VAL A 201 2.00 -2.06 7.39
N ALA A 202 2.93 -1.15 7.75
CA ALA A 202 4.35 -1.32 7.42
C ALA A 202 4.89 -2.65 7.96
N TYR A 203 4.59 -2.97 9.22
CA TYR A 203 4.98 -4.23 9.83
C TYR A 203 4.37 -5.44 9.13
N LYS A 204 3.07 -5.40 8.82
CA LYS A 204 2.38 -6.50 8.12
C LYS A 204 2.97 -6.77 6.74
N LEU A 205 3.23 -5.73 5.97
CA LEU A 205 3.81 -5.84 4.64
C LEU A 205 5.27 -6.35 4.68
N GLN A 206 6.04 -6.00 5.71
CA GLN A 206 7.44 -6.43 5.87
C GLN A 206 7.58 -7.82 6.49
N LYS A 207 6.61 -8.25 7.33
CA LYS A 207 6.71 -9.44 8.19
C LYS A 207 7.17 -10.70 7.45
N GLY A 208 8.06 -11.46 8.11
CA GLY A 208 8.56 -12.75 7.61
C GLY A 208 9.63 -12.65 6.54
N ARG A 209 10.19 -11.46 6.30
CA ARG A 209 11.28 -11.24 5.34
C ARG A 209 12.50 -10.64 6.01
N GLU A 210 13.68 -11.21 5.74
CA GLU A 210 14.96 -10.69 6.24
C GLU A 210 15.34 -9.40 5.52
N SER A 211 15.20 -9.39 4.18
CA SER A 211 15.49 -8.23 3.36
C SER A 211 14.49 -7.10 3.62
N GLN A 212 14.98 -5.87 3.62
CA GLN A 212 14.13 -4.68 3.73
C GLN A 212 13.36 -4.48 2.44
N VAL A 213 12.03 -4.44 2.51
CA VAL A 213 11.13 -4.27 1.36
C VAL A 213 10.09 -3.18 1.61
N TRP A 214 9.54 -3.10 2.82
CA TRP A 214 8.59 -2.08 3.23
C TRP A 214 9.07 -1.35 4.47
N GLY A 215 8.99 -0.02 4.48
CA GLY A 215 9.41 0.79 5.62
C GLY A 215 8.56 2.02 5.82
N GLN A 216 8.70 2.62 6.99
CA GLN A 216 8.00 3.85 7.35
C GLN A 216 8.74 4.56 8.48
N THR A 217 8.98 5.85 8.35
CA THR A 217 9.39 6.69 9.47
C THR A 217 8.13 7.15 10.20
N LEU A 218 7.80 6.45 11.30
CA LEU A 218 6.59 6.74 12.07
C LEU A 218 6.58 8.15 12.63
N GLY A 219 5.45 8.82 12.49
CA GLY A 219 5.29 10.23 12.87
C GLY A 219 5.72 11.23 11.79
N THR A 220 6.34 10.77 10.69
CA THR A 220 6.76 11.60 9.56
C THR A 220 6.12 11.16 8.25
N ASP A 221 6.24 9.86 7.91
CA ASP A 221 5.65 9.33 6.69
C ASP A 221 4.15 9.07 6.91
N ASN A 222 3.31 9.49 5.98
CA ASN A 222 1.86 9.28 6.07
C ASN A 222 1.45 7.83 5.87
N GLU A 223 2.20 7.08 5.05
CA GLU A 223 1.99 5.68 4.73
C GLU A 223 3.32 4.93 4.63
N PRO A 224 3.33 3.60 4.73
CA PRO A 224 4.51 2.80 4.40
C PRO A 224 4.84 2.89 2.91
N LEU A 225 6.11 2.79 2.59
CA LEU A 225 6.64 2.82 1.24
C LEU A 225 7.45 1.55 0.94
N PRO A 226 7.40 1.02 -0.28
CA PRO A 226 8.41 0.09 -0.77
C PRO A 226 9.79 0.75 -0.72
N THR A 227 10.73 0.17 0.02
CA THR A 227 12.07 0.72 0.19
C THR A 227 13.05 -0.33 0.66
N THR A 228 14.29 -0.25 0.19
CA THR A 228 15.43 -1.04 0.67
C THR A 228 16.19 -0.38 1.83
N ASP A 229 15.77 0.82 2.25
CA ASP A 229 16.38 1.55 3.36
C ASP A 229 16.02 0.91 4.71
N ALA A 230 16.95 0.15 5.28
CA ALA A 230 16.77 -0.54 6.55
C ALA A 230 16.55 0.40 7.74
N THR A 231 16.90 1.68 7.64
CA THR A 231 16.62 2.67 8.70
C THR A 231 15.13 2.93 8.86
N LYS A 232 14.33 2.62 7.84
CA LYS A 232 12.87 2.74 7.85
C LYS A 232 12.14 1.46 8.25
N ARG A 233 12.85 0.40 8.63
CA ARG A 233 12.19 -0.83 9.06
C ARG A 233 11.36 -0.59 10.31
N VAL A 234 10.15 -1.15 10.32
CA VAL A 234 9.22 -1.06 11.44
C VAL A 234 9.20 -2.37 12.21
N TYR A 235 9.35 -2.27 13.53
CA TYR A 235 9.32 -3.38 14.46
C TYR A 235 8.08 -3.35 15.34
N GLU A 236 7.63 -4.53 15.78
CA GLU A 236 6.49 -4.71 16.68
C GLU A 236 6.95 -4.84 18.12
N VAL A 237 6.26 -4.15 19.04
CA VAL A 237 6.45 -4.31 20.49
C VAL A 237 5.11 -4.72 21.10
N LYS A 238 5.05 -5.95 21.62
CA LYS A 238 3.90 -6.50 22.32
C LYS A 238 4.04 -6.32 23.83
N PHE A 239 3.01 -5.79 24.46
CA PHE A 239 2.91 -5.70 25.93
C PHE A 239 2.02 -6.84 26.42
N VAL A 240 2.57 -7.70 27.26
CA VAL A 240 1.96 -8.99 27.65
C VAL A 240 1.76 -9.05 29.16
N TYR A 241 0.59 -9.51 29.57
CA TYR A 241 0.30 -9.85 30.97
C TYR A 241 -0.35 -11.23 31.03
N ASN A 242 0.19 -12.12 31.89
CA ASN A 242 -0.27 -13.51 32.03
C ASN A 242 -0.37 -14.28 30.70
N GLY A 243 0.60 -14.08 29.81
CA GLY A 243 0.63 -14.76 28.50
C GLY A 243 -0.27 -14.15 27.43
N GLU A 244 -1.07 -13.15 27.78
CA GLU A 244 -1.97 -12.47 26.82
C GLU A 244 -1.39 -11.13 26.36
N VAL A 245 -1.47 -10.84 25.05
CA VAL A 245 -1.13 -9.54 24.50
C VAL A 245 -2.20 -8.53 24.88
N LYS A 246 -1.84 -7.54 25.68
CA LYS A 246 -2.75 -6.48 26.15
C LYS A 246 -2.68 -5.21 25.29
N ALA A 247 -1.54 -4.96 24.66
CA ALA A 247 -1.38 -3.87 23.70
C ALA A 247 -0.24 -4.17 22.74
N THR A 248 -0.29 -3.56 21.57
CA THR A 248 0.79 -3.58 20.59
C THR A 248 1.14 -2.16 20.20
N ARG A 249 2.44 -1.89 20.04
CA ARG A 249 3.00 -0.65 19.52
C ARG A 249 4.01 -0.98 18.44
N TYR A 250 4.37 0.02 17.66
CA TYR A 250 5.35 -0.11 16.58
C TYR A 250 6.41 0.98 16.71
N ALA A 251 7.60 0.69 16.23
CA ALA A 251 8.71 1.63 16.22
C ALA A 251 9.49 1.52 14.91
N THR A 252 9.91 2.65 14.37
CA THR A 252 10.91 2.69 13.31
C THR A 252 12.27 2.31 13.88
N ASN A 253 13.08 1.61 13.13
CA ASN A 253 14.39 1.12 13.53
C ASN A 253 15.23 2.20 14.24
N GLY A 254 15.71 1.90 15.44
CA GLY A 254 16.52 2.80 16.26
C GLY A 254 15.74 3.94 16.93
N GLN A 255 14.43 3.97 16.82
CA GLN A 255 13.56 4.96 17.47
C GLN A 255 12.77 4.32 18.63
N SER A 256 12.15 5.15 19.44
CA SER A 256 11.19 4.69 20.46
C SER A 256 9.85 4.34 19.83
N ILE A 257 8.99 3.64 20.58
CA ILE A 257 7.64 3.28 20.14
C ILE A 257 6.84 4.53 19.78
N HIS A 258 6.13 4.45 18.66
CA HIS A 258 5.22 5.51 18.22
C HIS A 258 3.94 5.53 19.08
N GLY A 259 3.46 6.73 19.40
CA GLY A 259 2.24 6.92 20.18
C GLY A 259 2.41 6.70 21.69
N GLY A 260 3.62 6.48 22.16
CA GLY A 260 3.94 6.34 23.58
C GLY A 260 3.54 4.99 24.18
N LEU A 261 3.82 4.84 25.49
CA LEU A 261 3.47 3.64 26.24
C LEU A 261 1.96 3.41 26.30
N PRO A 262 1.50 2.16 26.24
CA PRO A 262 0.11 1.85 26.51
C PRO A 262 -0.23 2.16 27.98
N THR A 263 -1.44 2.63 28.20
CA THR A 263 -1.97 2.87 29.55
C THR A 263 -2.82 1.69 29.98
N PHE A 264 -2.54 1.16 31.16
CA PHE A 264 -3.30 0.08 31.77
C PHE A 264 -3.80 0.50 33.15
N THR A 265 -4.95 0.00 33.57
CA THR A 265 -5.37 0.03 34.97
C THR A 265 -5.09 -1.33 35.61
N ALA A 266 -4.75 -1.32 36.90
CA ALA A 266 -4.54 -2.57 37.63
C ALA A 266 -5.82 -3.42 37.65
N LYS A 267 -6.98 -2.78 37.70
CA LYS A 267 -8.28 -3.45 37.65
C LYS A 267 -8.51 -4.20 36.34
N ASP A 268 -8.16 -3.58 35.21
CA ASP A 268 -8.32 -4.21 33.88
C ASP A 268 -7.40 -5.41 33.70
N LEU A 269 -6.19 -5.35 34.25
CA LEU A 269 -5.21 -6.44 34.15
C LEU A 269 -5.48 -7.56 35.15
N LEU A 270 -5.83 -7.25 36.39
CA LEU A 270 -6.03 -8.21 37.47
C LEU A 270 -7.45 -8.80 37.53
N GLY A 271 -8.44 -8.12 36.97
CA GLY A 271 -9.83 -8.56 37.01
C GLY A 271 -10.31 -8.83 38.43
N THR A 272 -10.72 -10.06 38.72
CA THR A 272 -11.19 -10.48 40.04
C THR A 272 -10.09 -10.48 41.11
N GLY A 273 -8.82 -10.47 40.71
CA GLY A 273 -7.67 -10.38 41.62
C GLY A 273 -7.34 -8.95 42.08
N TYR A 274 -8.06 -7.95 41.55
CA TYR A 274 -7.86 -6.55 41.95
C TYR A 274 -8.42 -6.30 43.35
N ASN A 275 -7.58 -5.72 44.21
CA ASN A 275 -7.98 -5.28 45.56
C ASN A 275 -7.85 -3.74 45.64
N PRO A 276 -8.96 -3.00 45.89
CA PRO A 276 -8.92 -1.54 45.95
C PRO A 276 -8.13 -0.98 47.13
N HIS A 277 -7.83 -1.80 48.15
CA HIS A 277 -6.99 -1.40 49.32
C HIS A 277 -5.49 -1.51 49.04
N HIS A 278 -5.09 -1.89 47.83
CA HIS A 278 -3.69 -1.96 47.43
C HIS A 278 -3.38 -0.90 46.39
N TYR A 279 -2.22 -0.32 46.46
CA TYR A 279 -1.66 0.50 45.41
C TYR A 279 -0.85 -0.39 44.45
N TYR A 280 -1.13 -0.25 43.16
CA TYR A 280 -0.44 -0.97 42.11
C TYR A 280 0.32 0.02 41.21
N ALA A 281 1.65 0.02 41.33
CA ALA A 281 2.45 0.74 40.33
C ALA A 281 2.73 -0.17 39.14
N ILE A 282 2.19 0.17 37.99
CA ILE A 282 2.43 -0.55 36.75
C ILE A 282 3.83 -0.21 36.25
N ALA A 283 4.60 -1.22 35.88
CA ALA A 283 5.91 -1.11 35.29
C ALA A 283 6.06 -2.09 34.11
N PHE A 284 7.12 -1.94 33.36
CA PHE A 284 7.41 -2.80 32.23
C PHE A 284 8.75 -3.49 32.44
N GLU A 285 8.82 -4.76 32.02
CA GLU A 285 10.00 -5.61 32.14
C GLU A 285 11.26 -4.92 31.60
N GLY A 286 12.40 -5.12 32.28
CA GLY A 286 13.70 -4.59 31.90
C GLY A 286 13.80 -3.06 31.88
N GLY A 287 12.89 -2.37 32.60
CA GLY A 287 12.86 -0.91 32.64
C GLY A 287 12.42 -0.28 31.30
N PHE A 288 11.71 -1.03 30.43
CA PHE A 288 11.18 -0.50 29.19
C PHE A 288 10.33 0.74 29.45
N ASN A 289 10.58 1.81 28.71
CA ASN A 289 9.89 3.10 28.86
C ASN A 289 9.71 3.80 27.52
N GLY A 290 9.04 4.95 27.52
CA GLY A 290 8.72 5.70 26.32
C GLY A 290 9.91 6.22 25.50
N SER A 291 11.13 6.16 26.05
CA SER A 291 12.38 6.56 25.38
C SER A 291 13.25 5.36 24.99
N THR A 292 12.81 4.14 25.28
CA THR A 292 13.56 2.92 24.94
C THR A 292 13.61 2.77 23.41
N THR A 293 14.82 2.69 22.86
CA THR A 293 15.02 2.46 21.43
C THR A 293 14.72 1.00 21.05
N VAL A 294 14.11 0.84 19.88
CA VAL A 294 13.67 -0.45 19.33
C VAL A 294 14.36 -0.71 18.01
N ASN A 295 15.04 -1.84 17.88
CA ASN A 295 15.71 -2.27 16.64
C ASN A 295 15.50 -3.76 16.34
N THR A 296 14.52 -4.35 16.98
CA THR A 296 14.05 -5.73 16.77
C THR A 296 12.64 -5.86 17.33
N ASP A 297 11.89 -6.86 16.89
CA ASP A 297 10.61 -7.21 17.53
C ASP A 297 10.82 -7.57 19.00
N ARG A 298 9.91 -7.10 19.85
CA ARG A 298 10.01 -7.29 21.30
C ARG A 298 8.68 -7.72 21.90
N THR A 299 8.80 -8.55 22.94
CA THR A 299 7.71 -8.82 23.88
C THR A 299 8.13 -8.28 25.24
N VAL A 300 7.30 -7.41 25.81
CA VAL A 300 7.55 -6.72 27.08
C VAL A 300 6.49 -7.14 28.08
N ALA A 301 6.87 -7.76 29.19
CA ALA A 301 5.94 -8.12 30.24
C ALA A 301 5.49 -6.86 31.03
N VAL A 302 4.19 -6.79 31.29
CA VAL A 302 3.61 -5.80 32.22
C VAL A 302 3.74 -6.34 33.64
N THR A 303 4.31 -5.57 34.53
CA THR A 303 4.57 -5.95 35.91
C THR A 303 3.92 -4.97 36.90
N PHE A 304 3.76 -5.38 38.14
CA PHE A 304 3.25 -4.55 39.23
C PHE A 304 4.24 -4.49 40.40
N ASN A 305 4.41 -3.28 40.88
CA ASN A 305 4.93 -3.06 42.25
C ASN A 305 3.74 -2.81 43.16
N LYS A 306 3.35 -3.82 43.93
CA LYS A 306 2.25 -3.73 44.91
C LYS A 306 2.76 -3.08 46.18
N LYS A 307 2.01 -2.11 46.69
CA LYS A 307 2.19 -1.57 48.05
C LYS A 307 0.88 -1.72 48.80
N ASP A 308 0.96 -2.20 50.01
CA ASP A 308 -0.18 -2.20 50.91
C ASP A 308 -0.34 -0.80 51.50
N TYR A 309 -1.57 -0.29 51.53
CA TYR A 309 -1.86 0.88 52.34
C TYR A 309 -1.97 0.41 53.80
N TYR A 310 -1.11 0.91 54.63
CA TYR A 310 -1.32 0.87 56.08
C TYR A 310 -2.16 2.11 56.43
N GLU A 311 -3.35 1.89 56.99
CA GLU A 311 -4.13 2.94 57.60
C GLU A 311 -3.44 3.42 58.89
#